data_6cbfca86e5fbd783ad88b49e00306416
#
_entry.id   6cbfca86e5fbd783ad88b49e00306416
#
_cell.length_a   1.000
_cell.length_b   1.000
_cell.length_c   1.000
_cell.angle_alpha   90.00
_cell.angle_beta   90.00
_cell.angle_gamma   90.00
#
_symmetry.space_group_name_H-M   'P 1'
#
loop_
_entity.id
_entity.type
_entity.pdbx_description
1 polymer ?
#
loop_
_entity_poly.entity_id
_entity_poly.type
_entity_poly.pdbx_seq_one_letter_code
_entity_poly.pdbx_strand_id
1 'polypeptide(L)'
;AWLLDVFGAAMSLCCLLALWQLAGGNPLGLYPKGLAYSDAGTAYSGAYLGTIGNTDLLAAVMCVAVPAFFYGAWKLRRCWLLVPLTLCVTVSVRMNVSAGLLGIAAGLVLPLPLALDEKKRRAATIIIGGVLLAAFLAVFLLPGLPGMLGEAHALLHGRAEDDFGSGRIYIWKNVWQAVKERPLFGGGPDTLSRRITAYFERYDEAGHIVRRTGIDTAHNEYLNILANQGLFALLCWLGALGCSAVRFVRRAGERPAALICGSAVLGYCVQAFFGISMCLSTPFFVIAWAMLETREN
;
A
#
# COMPACT_ATOMS: atom_id res chain seq x y z
N ALA A 1 -11.82 13.41 -16.58
CA ALA A 1 -12.42 12.16 -17.08
C ALA A 1 -11.45 11.36 -17.95
N TRP A 2 -10.88 11.92 -19.04
CA TRP A 2 -10.02 11.17 -19.98
C TRP A 2 -8.73 10.59 -19.34
N LEU A 3 -8.15 11.28 -18.34
CA LEU A 3 -6.98 10.74 -17.60
C LEU A 3 -7.32 9.42 -16.93
N LEU A 4 -8.52 9.29 -16.38
CA LEU A 4 -8.98 8.04 -15.77
C LEU A 4 -9.17 6.93 -16.83
N ASP A 5 -9.61 7.32 -18.04
CA ASP A 5 -9.75 6.38 -19.17
C ASP A 5 -8.40 5.86 -19.64
N VAL A 6 -7.41 6.76 -19.82
CA VAL A 6 -6.05 6.39 -20.21
C VAL A 6 -5.40 5.53 -19.13
N PHE A 7 -5.56 5.90 -17.85
CA PHE A 7 -5.07 5.11 -16.73
C PHE A 7 -5.72 3.72 -16.70
N GLY A 8 -7.03 3.63 -16.95
CA GLY A 8 -7.75 2.36 -17.02
C GLY A 8 -7.25 1.46 -18.16
N ALA A 9 -7.01 2.02 -19.34
CA ALA A 9 -6.47 1.27 -20.47
C ALA A 9 -5.05 0.75 -20.16
N ALA A 10 -4.17 1.61 -19.65
CA ALA A 10 -2.81 1.25 -19.27
C ALA A 10 -2.79 0.16 -18.19
N MET A 11 -3.61 0.31 -17.15
CA MET A 11 -3.72 -0.70 -16.08
C MET A 11 -4.30 -2.02 -16.58
N SER A 12 -5.23 -1.99 -17.53
CA SER A 12 -5.75 -3.22 -18.16
C SER A 12 -4.64 -3.99 -18.85
N LEU A 13 -3.81 -3.31 -19.65
CA LEU A 13 -2.66 -3.94 -20.32
C LEU A 13 -1.63 -4.49 -19.32
N CYS A 14 -1.30 -3.70 -18.30
CA CYS A 14 -0.39 -4.13 -17.24
C CYS A 14 -0.93 -5.36 -16.49
N CYS A 15 -2.23 -5.39 -16.16
CA CYS A 15 -2.86 -6.52 -15.48
C CYS A 15 -2.93 -7.77 -16.37
N LEU A 16 -3.23 -7.64 -17.65
CA LEU A 16 -3.22 -8.77 -18.56
C LEU A 16 -1.83 -9.40 -18.67
N LEU A 17 -0.78 -8.57 -18.74
CA LEU A 17 0.60 -9.04 -18.68
C LEU A 17 0.90 -9.73 -17.35
N ALA A 18 0.51 -9.12 -16.23
CA ALA A 18 0.71 -9.68 -14.90
C ALA A 18 -0.02 -11.04 -14.72
N LEU A 19 -1.24 -11.16 -15.23
CA LEU A 19 -1.99 -12.42 -15.21
C LEU A 19 -1.31 -13.50 -16.05
N TRP A 20 -0.76 -13.13 -17.21
CA TRP A 20 0.02 -14.07 -18.03
C TRP A 20 1.28 -14.53 -17.30
N GLN A 21 2.00 -13.62 -16.62
CA GLN A 21 3.17 -13.96 -15.80
C GLN A 21 2.79 -14.85 -14.61
N LEU A 22 1.69 -14.56 -13.93
CA LEU A 22 1.16 -15.41 -12.84
C LEU A 22 0.76 -16.82 -13.32
N ALA A 23 0.45 -16.99 -14.59
CA ALA A 23 0.22 -18.28 -15.23
C ALA A 23 1.52 -18.97 -15.71
N GLY A 24 2.70 -18.42 -15.39
CA GLY A 24 4.01 -18.98 -15.73
C GLY A 24 4.59 -18.50 -17.07
N GLY A 25 3.93 -17.56 -17.75
CA GLY A 25 4.45 -16.99 -19.00
C GLY A 25 5.46 -15.88 -18.78
N ASN A 26 6.35 -15.68 -19.75
CA ASN A 26 7.27 -14.54 -19.80
C ASN A 26 7.32 -13.97 -21.23
N PRO A 27 6.18 -13.44 -21.73
CA PRO A 27 6.01 -13.13 -23.15
C PRO A 27 6.98 -12.03 -23.64
N LEU A 28 7.36 -11.11 -22.77
CA LEU A 28 8.25 -10.00 -23.09
C LEU A 28 9.68 -10.20 -22.59
N GLY A 29 10.01 -11.36 -22.02
CA GLY A 29 11.34 -11.62 -21.49
C GLY A 29 11.77 -10.69 -20.37
N LEU A 30 10.82 -10.13 -19.61
CA LEU A 30 11.09 -9.11 -18.58
C LEU A 30 11.87 -9.66 -17.38
N TYR A 31 11.91 -10.96 -17.19
CA TYR A 31 12.75 -11.60 -16.19
C TYR A 31 13.61 -12.68 -16.82
N PRO A 32 14.87 -12.85 -16.37
CA PRO A 32 15.78 -13.85 -16.92
C PRO A 32 15.26 -15.26 -16.65
N LYS A 33 15.36 -16.13 -17.68
CA LYS A 33 15.05 -17.55 -17.51
C LYS A 33 16.01 -18.17 -16.50
N GLY A 34 15.48 -18.98 -15.58
CA GLY A 34 16.28 -19.72 -14.62
C GLY A 34 16.69 -18.93 -13.38
N LEU A 35 16.26 -17.68 -13.21
CA LEU A 35 16.43 -16.97 -11.96
C LEU A 35 15.44 -17.53 -10.93
N ALA A 36 15.93 -18.46 -10.10
CA ALA A 36 15.24 -18.83 -8.87
C ALA A 36 15.48 -17.72 -7.85
N TYR A 37 14.58 -16.76 -7.78
CA TYR A 37 14.55 -15.81 -6.67
C TYR A 37 13.64 -16.40 -5.60
N SER A 38 14.20 -16.79 -4.45
CA SER A 38 13.39 -17.21 -3.32
C SER A 38 13.31 -16.08 -2.31
N ASP A 39 12.11 -15.72 -1.93
CA ASP A 39 11.83 -14.85 -0.81
C ASP A 39 11.05 -15.64 0.25
N ALA A 40 11.55 -15.68 1.48
CA ALA A 40 10.95 -16.44 2.58
C ALA A 40 10.65 -17.92 2.25
N GLY A 41 11.57 -18.60 1.57
CA GLY A 41 11.44 -20.03 1.21
C GLY A 41 10.50 -20.31 0.03
N THR A 42 9.91 -19.28 -0.60
CA THR A 42 9.05 -19.44 -1.77
C THR A 42 9.81 -19.10 -3.05
N ALA A 43 9.81 -19.99 -4.03
CA ALA A 43 10.39 -19.71 -5.34
C ALA A 43 9.63 -18.55 -6.02
N TYR A 44 10.31 -17.46 -6.24
CA TYR A 44 9.75 -16.23 -6.84
C TYR A 44 9.85 -16.28 -8.36
N SER A 45 9.18 -17.21 -8.99
CA SER A 45 9.07 -17.23 -10.46
C SER A 45 8.16 -16.11 -11.00
N GLY A 46 7.46 -15.39 -10.14
CA GLY A 46 6.51 -14.35 -10.49
C GLY A 46 6.81 -12.96 -9.91
N ALA A 47 8.03 -12.69 -9.44
CA ALA A 47 8.39 -11.43 -8.82
C ALA A 47 8.33 -10.20 -9.75
N TYR A 48 8.36 -10.40 -11.05
CA TYR A 48 8.33 -9.35 -12.07
C TYR A 48 6.93 -9.24 -12.67
N LEU A 49 5.98 -8.79 -11.85
CA LEU A 49 4.59 -8.67 -12.29
C LEU A 49 4.35 -7.37 -13.06
N GLY A 50 3.80 -7.53 -14.25
CA GLY A 50 3.58 -6.43 -15.17
C GLY A 50 4.90 -5.81 -15.63
N THR A 51 4.88 -4.51 -15.80
CA THR A 51 6.07 -3.70 -16.13
C THR A 51 6.68 -3.04 -14.88
N ILE A 52 6.07 -3.21 -13.71
CA ILE A 52 6.51 -2.60 -12.44
C ILE A 52 7.57 -3.46 -11.77
N GLY A 53 7.54 -4.77 -11.97
CA GLY A 53 8.63 -5.67 -11.60
C GLY A 53 8.73 -6.06 -10.13
N ASN A 54 7.85 -5.56 -9.27
CA ASN A 54 7.82 -5.90 -7.85
C ASN A 54 6.38 -5.96 -7.35
N THR A 55 6.04 -6.98 -6.58
CA THR A 55 4.68 -7.21 -6.08
C THR A 55 4.18 -6.14 -5.14
N ASP A 56 5.04 -5.64 -4.23
CA ASP A 56 4.67 -4.61 -3.26
C ASP A 56 4.43 -3.25 -3.96
N LEU A 57 5.25 -2.93 -4.98
CA LEU A 57 5.09 -1.71 -5.77
C LEU A 57 3.85 -1.77 -6.66
N LEU A 58 3.59 -2.92 -7.28
CA LEU A 58 2.36 -3.12 -8.04
C LEU A 58 1.14 -3.03 -7.12
N ALA A 59 1.19 -3.61 -5.92
CA ALA A 59 0.12 -3.49 -4.93
C ALA A 59 -0.12 -2.03 -4.50
N ALA A 60 0.94 -1.22 -4.37
CA ALA A 60 0.80 0.22 -4.10
C ALA A 60 0.06 0.96 -5.23
N VAL A 61 0.36 0.63 -6.50
CA VAL A 61 -0.38 1.17 -7.66
C VAL A 61 -1.84 0.71 -7.64
N MET A 62 -2.12 -0.56 -7.27
CA MET A 62 -3.48 -1.08 -7.14
C MET A 62 -4.29 -0.34 -6.07
N CYS A 63 -3.64 0.12 -4.98
CA CYS A 63 -4.29 0.94 -3.94
C CYS A 63 -4.78 2.29 -4.47
N VAL A 64 -4.16 2.81 -5.54
CA VAL A 64 -4.63 4.00 -6.26
C VAL A 64 -5.69 3.63 -7.30
N ALA A 65 -5.42 2.60 -8.09
CA ALA A 65 -6.22 2.22 -9.26
C ALA A 65 -7.62 1.68 -8.89
N VAL A 66 -7.68 0.73 -7.94
CA VAL A 66 -8.94 0.05 -7.60
C VAL A 66 -10.00 1.02 -7.05
N PRO A 67 -9.71 1.86 -6.04
CA PRO A 67 -10.68 2.85 -5.58
C PRO A 67 -11.04 3.87 -6.66
N ALA A 68 -10.07 4.32 -7.47
CA ALA A 68 -10.32 5.27 -8.55
C ALA A 68 -11.27 4.71 -9.61
N PHE A 69 -11.08 3.45 -10.03
CA PHE A 69 -11.95 2.82 -11.02
C PHE A 69 -13.33 2.51 -10.45
N PHE A 70 -13.41 2.06 -9.20
CA PHE A 70 -14.70 1.77 -8.53
C PHE A 70 -15.55 3.04 -8.44
N TYR A 71 -15.04 4.11 -7.83
CA TYR A 71 -15.80 5.35 -7.70
C TYR A 71 -15.99 6.07 -9.04
N GLY A 72 -15.02 5.92 -9.96
CA GLY A 72 -15.13 6.44 -11.33
C GLY A 72 -16.26 5.75 -12.11
N ALA A 73 -16.33 4.42 -12.08
CA ALA A 73 -17.42 3.67 -12.70
C ALA A 73 -18.78 4.09 -12.13
N TRP A 74 -18.88 4.18 -10.81
CA TRP A 74 -20.12 4.53 -10.12
C TRP A 74 -20.54 5.99 -10.33
N LYS A 75 -19.67 6.95 -9.99
CA LYS A 75 -20.04 8.38 -9.95
C LYS A 75 -20.04 9.07 -11.31
N LEU A 76 -19.20 8.61 -12.23
CA LEU A 76 -19.14 9.12 -13.60
C LEU A 76 -20.00 8.30 -14.56
N ARG A 77 -20.65 7.22 -14.10
CA ARG A 77 -21.45 6.27 -14.90
C ARG A 77 -20.67 5.68 -16.08
N ARG A 78 -19.36 5.44 -15.89
CA ARG A 78 -18.46 4.90 -16.90
C ARG A 78 -18.28 3.39 -16.73
N CYS A 79 -19.24 2.61 -17.23
CA CYS A 79 -19.26 1.15 -17.04
C CYS A 79 -18.01 0.44 -17.57
N TRP A 80 -17.32 0.97 -18.59
CA TRP A 80 -16.10 0.38 -19.11
C TRP A 80 -14.98 0.26 -18.06
N LEU A 81 -14.96 1.16 -17.05
CA LEU A 81 -14.01 1.13 -15.94
C LEU A 81 -14.15 -0.13 -15.07
N LEU A 82 -15.24 -0.88 -15.21
CA LEU A 82 -15.39 -2.19 -14.56
C LEU A 82 -14.39 -3.20 -15.12
N VAL A 83 -13.92 -3.04 -16.37
CA VAL A 83 -12.89 -3.91 -16.96
C VAL A 83 -11.56 -3.77 -16.21
N PRO A 84 -10.90 -2.57 -16.17
CA PRO A 84 -9.67 -2.42 -15.41
C PRO A 84 -9.88 -2.68 -13.91
N LEU A 85 -11.03 -2.35 -13.33
CA LEU A 85 -11.36 -2.66 -11.94
C LEU A 85 -11.27 -4.17 -11.68
N THR A 86 -11.96 -4.98 -12.47
CA THR A 86 -11.97 -6.44 -12.31
C THR A 86 -10.59 -7.03 -12.49
N LEU A 87 -9.84 -6.59 -13.50
CA LEU A 87 -8.46 -7.03 -13.73
C LEU A 87 -7.55 -6.68 -12.55
N CYS A 88 -7.60 -5.43 -12.06
CA CYS A 88 -6.80 -4.99 -10.92
C CYS A 88 -7.13 -5.77 -9.63
N VAL A 89 -8.42 -6.01 -9.35
CA VAL A 89 -8.85 -6.82 -8.20
C VAL A 89 -8.34 -8.25 -8.35
N THR A 90 -8.49 -8.86 -9.53
CA THR A 90 -8.02 -10.24 -9.79
C THR A 90 -6.51 -10.37 -9.57
N VAL A 91 -5.73 -9.44 -10.11
CA VAL A 91 -4.26 -9.42 -9.91
C VAL A 91 -3.93 -9.24 -8.42
N SER A 92 -4.60 -8.30 -7.72
CA SER A 92 -4.35 -8.04 -6.30
C SER A 92 -4.62 -9.24 -5.42
N VAL A 93 -5.73 -9.95 -5.67
CA VAL A 93 -6.07 -11.20 -4.94
C VAL A 93 -5.07 -12.30 -5.25
N ARG A 94 -4.64 -12.44 -6.50
CA ARG A 94 -3.65 -13.47 -6.89
C ARG A 94 -2.26 -13.19 -6.34
N MET A 95 -1.85 -11.93 -6.25
CA MET A 95 -0.58 -11.54 -5.62
C MET A 95 -0.60 -11.75 -4.10
N ASN A 96 -1.76 -11.63 -3.48
CA ASN A 96 -1.98 -11.79 -2.04
C ASN A 96 -1.03 -10.93 -1.15
N VAL A 97 -0.75 -9.70 -1.59
CA VAL A 97 0.04 -8.74 -0.79
C VAL A 97 -0.86 -8.09 0.24
N SER A 98 -0.69 -8.46 1.51
CA SER A 98 -1.57 -8.05 2.62
C SER A 98 -1.69 -6.53 2.77
N ALA A 99 -0.57 -5.80 2.67
CA ALA A 99 -0.55 -4.35 2.74
C ALA A 99 -1.36 -3.69 1.60
N GLY A 100 -1.27 -4.27 0.39
CA GLY A 100 -2.05 -3.83 -0.76
C GLY A 100 -3.54 -4.10 -0.59
N LEU A 101 -3.91 -5.30 -0.14
CA LEU A 101 -5.32 -5.64 0.12
C LEU A 101 -5.94 -4.73 1.20
N LEU A 102 -5.18 -4.43 2.27
CA LEU A 102 -5.61 -3.50 3.30
C LEU A 102 -5.80 -2.07 2.75
N GLY A 103 -4.86 -1.57 1.95
CA GLY A 103 -4.96 -0.26 1.30
C GLY A 103 -6.16 -0.17 0.35
N ILE A 104 -6.37 -1.19 -0.49
CA ILE A 104 -7.55 -1.28 -1.36
C ILE A 104 -8.84 -1.26 -0.54
N ALA A 105 -8.94 -2.09 0.50
CA ALA A 105 -10.11 -2.14 1.37
C ALA A 105 -10.38 -0.79 2.04
N ALA A 106 -9.34 -0.12 2.56
CA ALA A 106 -9.47 1.21 3.15
C ALA A 106 -9.94 2.25 2.12
N GLY A 107 -9.35 2.27 0.92
CA GLY A 107 -9.75 3.17 -0.16
C GLY A 107 -11.16 2.94 -0.70
N LEU A 108 -11.70 1.72 -0.60
CA LEU A 108 -13.07 1.40 -1.00
C LEU A 108 -14.09 1.65 0.11
N VAL A 109 -13.80 1.22 1.34
CA VAL A 109 -14.79 1.15 2.41
C VAL A 109 -14.92 2.47 3.16
N LEU A 110 -13.79 3.09 3.54
CA LEU A 110 -13.84 4.31 4.37
C LEU A 110 -14.49 5.51 3.66
N PRO A 111 -14.30 5.75 2.35
CA PRO A 111 -14.98 6.81 1.63
C PRO A 111 -16.44 6.52 1.26
N LEU A 112 -16.89 5.27 1.39
CA LEU A 112 -18.23 4.86 0.97
C LEU A 112 -19.36 5.76 1.52
N PRO A 113 -19.35 6.15 2.82
CA PRO A 113 -20.37 7.07 3.34
C PRO A 113 -20.42 8.41 2.59
N LEU A 114 -19.27 8.94 2.18
CA LEU A 114 -19.17 10.20 1.45
C LEU A 114 -19.75 10.11 0.03
N ALA A 115 -19.81 8.89 -0.53
CA ALA A 115 -20.40 8.61 -1.82
C ALA A 115 -21.95 8.52 -1.78
N LEU A 116 -22.55 8.41 -0.59
CA LEU A 116 -24.00 8.21 -0.41
C LEU A 116 -24.71 9.53 -0.13
N ASP A 117 -26.02 9.53 -0.39
CA ASP A 117 -26.91 10.61 0.00
C ASP A 117 -26.89 10.81 1.52
N GLU A 118 -27.17 12.03 1.97
CA GLU A 118 -27.06 12.42 3.39
C GLU A 118 -27.86 11.49 4.33
N LYS A 119 -29.06 11.09 3.93
CA LYS A 119 -29.90 10.15 4.72
C LYS A 119 -29.24 8.80 4.95
N LYS A 120 -28.53 8.29 3.94
CA LYS A 120 -27.81 6.99 4.01
C LYS A 120 -26.42 7.10 4.60
N ARG A 121 -25.82 8.29 4.52
CA ARG A 121 -24.45 8.56 5.01
C ARG A 121 -24.30 8.22 6.48
N ARG A 122 -25.21 8.70 7.34
CA ARG A 122 -25.20 8.41 8.79
C ARG A 122 -25.24 6.91 9.07
N ALA A 123 -26.21 6.22 8.46
CA ALA A 123 -26.35 4.78 8.64
C ALA A 123 -25.09 4.01 8.18
N ALA A 124 -24.55 4.34 7.01
CA ALA A 124 -23.33 3.75 6.50
C ALA A 124 -22.12 4.01 7.42
N THR A 125 -21.98 5.25 7.94
CA THR A 125 -20.90 5.59 8.88
C THR A 125 -21.00 4.76 10.16
N ILE A 126 -22.20 4.63 10.72
CA ILE A 126 -22.44 3.85 11.95
C ILE A 126 -22.15 2.36 11.70
N ILE A 127 -22.65 1.82 10.58
CA ILE A 127 -22.43 0.40 10.22
C ILE A 127 -20.95 0.12 10.00
N ILE A 128 -20.26 0.93 9.19
CA ILE A 128 -18.82 0.75 8.93
C ILE A 128 -18.01 0.90 10.23
N GLY A 129 -18.31 1.93 11.04
CA GLY A 129 -17.67 2.13 12.34
C GLY A 129 -17.91 0.94 13.27
N GLY A 130 -19.15 0.43 13.34
CA GLY A 130 -19.48 -0.75 14.12
C GLY A 130 -18.75 -2.01 13.65
N VAL A 131 -18.67 -2.24 12.33
CA VAL A 131 -17.93 -3.38 11.76
C VAL A 131 -16.43 -3.27 12.06
N LEU A 132 -15.83 -2.09 11.89
CA LEU A 132 -14.42 -1.88 12.20
C LEU A 132 -14.13 -2.04 13.69
N LEU A 133 -15.01 -1.55 14.56
CA LEU A 133 -14.90 -1.75 16.01
C LEU A 133 -15.03 -3.25 16.37
N ALA A 134 -16.00 -3.93 15.80
CA ALA A 134 -16.18 -5.37 16.02
C ALA A 134 -14.97 -6.18 15.52
N ALA A 135 -14.41 -5.84 14.36
CA ALA A 135 -13.21 -6.46 13.82
C ALA A 135 -11.99 -6.20 14.73
N PHE A 136 -11.82 -4.96 15.20
CA PHE A 136 -10.77 -4.62 16.18
C PHE A 136 -10.91 -5.40 17.48
N LEU A 137 -12.13 -5.44 18.05
CA LEU A 137 -12.40 -6.19 19.27
C LEU A 137 -12.18 -7.69 19.06
N ALA A 138 -12.56 -8.24 17.92
CA ALA A 138 -12.31 -9.63 17.59
C ALA A 138 -10.80 -9.93 17.54
N VAL A 139 -10.01 -9.10 16.86
CA VAL A 139 -8.54 -9.24 16.83
C VAL A 139 -7.95 -9.05 18.24
N PHE A 140 -8.46 -8.13 19.03
CA PHE A 140 -7.95 -7.89 20.39
C PHE A 140 -8.30 -9.02 21.37
N LEU A 141 -9.55 -9.54 21.33
CA LEU A 141 -10.07 -10.47 22.33
C LEU A 141 -9.85 -11.96 22.00
N LEU A 142 -9.77 -12.32 20.71
CA LEU A 142 -9.72 -13.72 20.30
C LEU A 142 -8.26 -14.20 20.14
N PRO A 143 -7.77 -15.11 20.99
CA PRO A 143 -6.47 -15.73 20.78
C PRO A 143 -6.51 -16.77 19.65
N GLY A 144 -5.33 -17.08 19.08
CA GLY A 144 -5.17 -18.17 18.12
C GLY A 144 -5.68 -17.84 16.71
N LEU A 145 -5.83 -16.57 16.37
CA LEU A 145 -6.13 -16.16 15.00
C LEU A 145 -4.96 -16.51 14.05
N PRO A 146 -5.25 -16.98 12.83
CA PRO A 146 -4.21 -17.36 11.89
C PRO A 146 -3.58 -16.15 11.18
N GLY A 147 -2.31 -16.32 10.76
CA GLY A 147 -1.61 -15.38 9.89
C GLY A 147 -1.54 -13.96 10.46
N MET A 148 -1.73 -12.97 9.61
CA MET A 148 -1.62 -11.55 9.94
C MET A 148 -2.56 -11.10 11.09
N LEU A 149 -3.71 -11.72 11.27
CA LEU A 149 -4.60 -11.40 12.38
C LEU A 149 -4.03 -11.87 13.72
N GLY A 150 -3.35 -13.02 13.73
CA GLY A 150 -2.61 -13.52 14.90
C GLY A 150 -1.41 -12.63 15.24
N GLU A 151 -0.65 -12.19 14.23
CA GLU A 151 0.43 -11.22 14.43
C GLU A 151 -0.09 -9.89 14.99
N ALA A 152 -1.22 -9.38 14.46
CA ALA A 152 -1.87 -8.18 14.96
C ALA A 152 -2.35 -8.36 16.42
N HIS A 153 -2.95 -9.51 16.76
CA HIS A 153 -3.32 -9.84 18.13
C HIS A 153 -2.10 -9.81 19.06
N ALA A 154 -1.02 -10.48 18.69
CA ALA A 154 0.22 -10.53 19.48
C ALA A 154 0.85 -9.14 19.65
N LEU A 155 0.85 -8.32 18.58
CA LEU A 155 1.33 -6.94 18.61
C LEU A 155 0.52 -6.08 19.60
N LEU A 156 -0.81 -6.18 19.57
CA LEU A 156 -1.70 -5.46 20.49
C LEU A 156 -1.50 -5.86 21.96
N HIS A 157 -0.97 -7.06 22.19
CA HIS A 157 -0.66 -7.56 23.55
C HIS A 157 0.83 -7.42 23.91
N GLY A 158 1.62 -6.66 23.14
CA GLY A 158 3.04 -6.43 23.41
C GLY A 158 3.95 -7.65 23.16
N ARG A 159 3.47 -8.65 22.41
CA ARG A 159 4.20 -9.88 22.09
C ARG A 159 4.69 -9.87 20.64
N ALA A 160 5.19 -8.74 20.16
CA ALA A 160 5.67 -8.62 18.80
C ALA A 160 7.01 -9.35 18.63
N GLU A 161 7.05 -10.32 17.75
CA GLU A 161 8.27 -11.02 17.34
C GLU A 161 8.94 -10.32 16.15
N ASP A 162 10.23 -10.52 15.97
CA ASP A 162 11.01 -9.79 14.97
C ASP A 162 10.66 -10.19 13.53
N ASP A 163 10.16 -11.41 13.33
CA ASP A 163 9.74 -11.95 12.03
C ASP A 163 8.36 -11.44 11.55
N PHE A 164 7.56 -10.83 12.43
CA PHE A 164 6.22 -10.34 12.08
C PHE A 164 6.25 -9.38 10.91
N GLY A 165 5.22 -9.51 10.04
CA GLY A 165 5.10 -8.72 8.83
C GLY A 165 6.27 -8.92 7.88
N SER A 166 6.79 -10.14 7.74
CA SER A 166 7.99 -10.45 6.94
C SER A 166 9.23 -9.72 7.45
N GLY A 167 9.40 -9.66 8.77
CA GLY A 167 10.56 -9.04 9.42
C GLY A 167 10.47 -7.52 9.60
N ARG A 168 9.27 -6.92 9.37
CA ARG A 168 9.12 -5.46 9.53
C ARG A 168 9.39 -5.00 10.96
N ILE A 169 9.03 -5.78 11.99
CA ILE A 169 9.31 -5.42 13.38
C ILE A 169 10.82 -5.30 13.63
N TYR A 170 11.60 -6.26 13.11
CA TYR A 170 13.06 -6.20 13.17
C TYR A 170 13.61 -4.95 12.46
N ILE A 171 13.13 -4.66 11.23
CA ILE A 171 13.52 -3.46 10.48
C ILE A 171 13.21 -2.22 11.29
N TRP A 172 11.97 -2.08 11.79
CA TRP A 172 11.53 -0.87 12.50
C TRP A 172 12.30 -0.64 13.80
N LYS A 173 12.65 -1.70 14.55
CA LYS A 173 13.51 -1.59 15.73
C LYS A 173 14.89 -1.02 15.39
N ASN A 174 15.51 -1.50 14.31
CA ASN A 174 16.83 -1.02 13.86
C ASN A 174 16.75 0.40 13.27
N VAL A 175 15.74 0.70 12.45
CA VAL A 175 15.54 2.05 11.91
C VAL A 175 15.26 3.05 13.04
N TRP A 176 14.55 2.65 14.08
CA TRP A 176 14.28 3.51 15.24
C TRP A 176 15.55 3.89 16.00
N GLN A 177 16.56 3.01 16.05
CA GLN A 177 17.86 3.40 16.62
C GLN A 177 18.55 4.49 15.77
N ALA A 178 18.51 4.35 14.44
CA ALA A 178 19.02 5.38 13.54
C ALA A 178 18.25 6.71 13.65
N VAL A 179 16.93 6.69 13.92
CA VAL A 179 16.15 7.91 14.20
C VAL A 179 16.65 8.62 15.44
N LYS A 180 16.97 7.90 16.51
CA LYS A 180 17.45 8.51 17.78
C LYS A 180 18.76 9.27 17.63
N GLU A 181 19.61 8.89 16.67
CA GLU A 181 20.87 9.60 16.41
C GLU A 181 20.64 10.99 15.81
N ARG A 182 19.62 11.15 14.95
CA ARG A 182 19.33 12.39 14.23
C ARG A 182 17.82 12.64 14.13
N PRO A 183 17.10 12.89 15.25
CA PRO A 183 15.65 12.91 15.27
C PRO A 183 15.03 14.10 14.54
N LEU A 184 15.66 15.28 14.52
CA LEU A 184 15.02 16.49 14.02
C LEU A 184 15.15 16.65 12.49
N PHE A 185 16.32 16.37 11.92
CA PHE A 185 16.64 16.59 10.51
C PHE A 185 16.95 15.31 9.73
N GLY A 186 16.95 14.16 10.41
CA GLY A 186 17.26 12.87 9.81
C GLY A 186 18.74 12.71 9.42
N GLY A 187 19.04 11.61 8.76
CA GLY A 187 20.39 11.26 8.32
C GLY A 187 20.73 11.65 6.89
N GLY A 188 19.74 12.09 6.11
CA GLY A 188 19.82 12.32 4.69
C GLY A 188 19.15 11.20 3.86
N PRO A 189 18.74 11.50 2.62
CA PRO A 189 18.11 10.50 1.72
C PRO A 189 19.04 9.31 1.48
N ASP A 190 18.46 8.12 1.43
CA ASP A 190 19.13 6.84 1.13
C ASP A 190 20.37 6.51 1.98
N THR A 191 20.41 7.02 3.22
CA THR A 191 21.55 6.80 4.13
C THR A 191 21.36 5.64 5.09
N LEU A 192 20.17 5.02 5.16
CA LEU A 192 19.88 3.95 6.11
C LEU A 192 20.83 2.76 5.99
N SER A 193 21.16 2.33 4.78
CA SER A 193 22.10 1.23 4.54
C SER A 193 23.52 1.46 5.06
N ARG A 194 23.91 2.74 5.27
CA ARG A 194 25.21 3.12 5.84
C ARG A 194 25.17 3.35 7.35
N ARG A 195 23.96 3.55 7.90
CA ARG A 195 23.73 3.88 9.32
C ARG A 195 23.29 2.66 10.12
N ILE A 196 22.76 1.65 9.44
CA ILE A 196 22.30 0.41 10.07
C ILE A 196 23.24 -0.71 9.65
N THR A 197 23.88 -1.34 10.62
CA THR A 197 24.78 -2.49 10.42
C THR A 197 24.06 -3.83 10.56
N ALA A 198 22.75 -3.82 10.86
CA ALA A 198 21.96 -5.01 10.98
C ALA A 198 21.61 -5.60 9.58
N TYR A 199 21.58 -6.90 9.50
CA TYR A 199 21.34 -7.64 8.28
C TYR A 199 20.17 -8.60 8.48
N PHE A 200 19.38 -8.80 7.40
CA PHE A 200 18.52 -9.95 7.26
C PHE A 200 19.35 -11.12 6.77
N GLU A 201 19.30 -12.22 7.49
CA GLU A 201 19.88 -13.47 7.07
C GLU A 201 18.76 -14.42 6.66
N ARG A 202 18.91 -15.01 5.48
CA ARG A 202 18.02 -16.08 5.00
C ARG A 202 18.79 -17.38 4.99
N TYR A 203 18.13 -18.42 5.47
CA TYR A 203 18.68 -19.73 5.62
C TYR A 203 18.02 -20.69 4.62
N ASP A 204 18.77 -21.67 4.13
CA ASP A 204 18.23 -22.81 3.40
C ASP A 204 17.62 -23.85 4.38
N GLU A 205 17.06 -24.94 3.82
CA GLU A 205 16.50 -26.03 4.61
C GLU A 205 17.56 -26.75 5.48
N ALA A 206 18.84 -26.61 5.16
CA ALA A 206 19.95 -27.16 5.89
C ALA A 206 20.53 -26.22 6.96
N GLY A 207 19.95 -25.00 7.08
CA GLY A 207 20.38 -24.00 8.05
C GLY A 207 21.59 -23.17 7.64
N HIS A 208 21.99 -23.19 6.36
CA HIS A 208 23.07 -22.33 5.86
C HIS A 208 22.54 -20.95 5.44
N ILE A 209 23.33 -19.90 5.69
CA ILE A 209 22.99 -18.54 5.26
C ILE A 209 23.08 -18.48 3.73
N VAL A 210 21.94 -18.36 3.06
CA VAL A 210 21.85 -18.26 1.59
C VAL A 210 21.99 -16.80 1.15
N ARG A 211 21.56 -15.84 2.00
CA ARG A 211 21.59 -14.41 1.67
C ARG A 211 21.68 -13.55 2.91
N ARG A 212 22.53 -12.54 2.84
CA ARG A 212 22.52 -11.40 3.75
C ARG A 212 22.05 -10.17 3.01
N THR A 213 21.04 -9.48 3.53
CA THR A 213 20.51 -8.24 2.96
C THR A 213 20.54 -7.16 4.03
N GLY A 214 21.24 -6.08 3.78
CA GLY A 214 21.25 -4.91 4.67
C GLY A 214 19.90 -4.21 4.68
N ILE A 215 19.62 -3.46 5.74
CA ILE A 215 18.42 -2.62 5.84
C ILE A 215 18.71 -1.31 5.12
N ASP A 216 18.12 -1.10 3.95
CA ASP A 216 18.24 0.11 3.14
C ASP A 216 16.99 1.01 3.23
N THR A 217 15.85 0.44 3.59
CA THR A 217 14.57 1.14 3.72
C THR A 217 13.82 0.69 4.97
N ALA A 218 12.93 1.55 5.48
CA ALA A 218 12.14 1.21 6.65
C ALA A 218 10.94 0.28 6.37
N HIS A 219 10.58 0.01 5.10
CA HIS A 219 9.32 -0.63 4.73
C HIS A 219 8.09 -0.04 5.45
N ASN A 220 8.15 1.25 5.70
CA ASN A 220 7.14 2.12 6.25
C ASN A 220 7.53 3.53 5.82
N GLU A 221 6.76 4.15 4.92
CA GLU A 221 7.10 5.43 4.33
C GLU A 221 7.23 6.54 5.39
N TYR A 222 6.38 6.55 6.40
CA TYR A 222 6.40 7.55 7.47
C TYR A 222 7.66 7.42 8.34
N LEU A 223 8.03 6.20 8.70
CA LEU A 223 9.25 5.94 9.45
C LEU A 223 10.49 6.22 8.59
N ASN A 224 10.41 5.96 7.28
CA ASN A 224 11.48 6.25 6.33
C ASN A 224 11.71 7.77 6.19
N ILE A 225 10.63 8.56 6.12
CA ILE A 225 10.71 10.03 6.15
C ILE A 225 11.34 10.49 7.47
N LEU A 226 10.90 9.95 8.60
CA LEU A 226 11.44 10.31 9.91
C LEU A 226 12.95 10.00 10.02
N ALA A 227 13.38 8.85 9.55
CA ALA A 227 14.78 8.44 9.64
C ALA A 227 15.71 9.21 8.70
N ASN A 228 15.24 9.51 7.48
CA ASN A 228 16.07 10.16 6.45
C ASN A 228 15.95 11.68 6.46
N GLN A 229 14.77 12.24 6.76
CA GLN A 229 14.47 13.68 6.64
C GLN A 229 14.13 14.33 7.99
N GLY A 230 13.85 13.52 9.02
CA GLY A 230 13.64 13.96 10.39
C GLY A 230 12.18 14.33 10.71
N LEU A 231 12.00 14.72 11.98
CA LEU A 231 10.69 15.02 12.56
C LEU A 231 9.98 16.18 11.87
N PHE A 232 10.70 17.26 11.53
CA PHE A 232 10.09 18.40 10.87
C PHE A 232 9.51 18.04 9.50
N ALA A 233 10.23 17.26 8.70
CA ALA A 233 9.72 16.79 7.41
C ALA A 233 8.50 15.88 7.57
N LEU A 234 8.51 14.96 8.54
CA LEU A 234 7.36 14.11 8.84
C LEU A 234 6.14 14.92 9.26
N LEU A 235 6.31 15.92 10.13
CA LEU A 235 5.20 16.78 10.56
C LEU A 235 4.63 17.60 9.41
N CYS A 236 5.48 18.15 8.51
CA CYS A 236 5.02 18.84 7.30
C CYS A 236 4.27 17.90 6.37
N TRP A 237 4.77 16.68 6.17
CA TRP A 237 4.12 15.65 5.35
C TRP A 237 2.75 15.25 5.90
N LEU A 238 2.68 14.93 7.19
CA LEU A 238 1.42 14.59 7.86
C LEU A 238 0.45 15.78 7.89
N GLY A 239 0.96 17.00 8.09
CA GLY A 239 0.16 18.22 8.02
C GLY A 239 -0.45 18.43 6.64
N ALA A 240 0.32 18.25 5.57
CA ALA A 240 -0.17 18.35 4.19
C ALA A 240 -1.25 17.28 3.92
N LEU A 241 -1.00 16.02 4.29
CA LEU A 241 -1.99 14.95 4.17
C LEU A 241 -3.25 15.23 5.00
N GLY A 242 -3.10 15.75 6.22
CA GLY A 242 -4.22 16.14 7.08
C GLY A 242 -5.08 17.24 6.47
N CYS A 243 -4.45 18.28 5.91
CA CYS A 243 -5.17 19.33 5.16
C CYS A 243 -5.93 18.76 3.97
N SER A 244 -5.32 17.85 3.23
CA SER A 244 -5.95 17.17 2.09
C SER A 244 -7.10 16.28 2.53
N ALA A 245 -6.96 15.56 3.65
CA ALA A 245 -8.04 14.75 4.22
C ALA A 245 -9.27 15.60 4.59
N VAL A 246 -9.06 16.78 5.21
CA VAL A 246 -10.15 17.73 5.50
C VAL A 246 -10.84 18.20 4.21
N ARG A 247 -10.06 18.54 3.18
CA ARG A 247 -10.61 18.94 1.88
C ARG A 247 -11.37 17.82 1.21
N PHE A 248 -10.83 16.60 1.28
CA PHE A 248 -11.47 15.40 0.77
C PHE A 248 -12.85 15.20 1.40
N VAL A 249 -12.93 15.15 2.73
CA VAL A 249 -14.22 14.97 3.43
C VAL A 249 -15.24 16.05 3.06
N ARG A 250 -14.79 17.32 2.94
CA ARG A 250 -15.67 18.43 2.61
C ARG A 250 -16.18 18.39 1.16
N ARG A 251 -15.39 17.88 0.21
CA ARG A 251 -15.69 17.97 -1.22
C ARG A 251 -16.22 16.66 -1.83
N ALA A 252 -15.93 15.52 -1.21
CA ALA A 252 -16.22 14.21 -1.80
C ALA A 252 -17.72 13.95 -2.04
N GLY A 253 -18.59 14.54 -1.24
CA GLY A 253 -20.05 14.43 -1.43
C GLY A 253 -20.59 15.18 -2.64
N GLU A 254 -19.93 16.27 -3.02
CA GLU A 254 -20.38 17.18 -4.09
C GLU A 254 -19.60 16.97 -5.39
N ARG A 255 -18.32 16.56 -5.31
CA ARG A 255 -17.40 16.49 -6.44
C ARG A 255 -16.92 15.05 -6.68
N PRO A 256 -17.37 14.40 -7.76
CA PRO A 256 -16.92 13.06 -8.11
C PRO A 256 -15.40 12.94 -8.22
N ALA A 257 -14.71 13.95 -8.76
CA ALA A 257 -13.26 13.95 -8.87
C ALA A 257 -12.58 13.93 -7.49
N ALA A 258 -13.09 14.67 -6.51
CA ALA A 258 -12.56 14.67 -5.14
C ALA A 258 -12.75 13.31 -4.47
N LEU A 259 -13.92 12.67 -4.67
CA LEU A 259 -14.18 11.34 -4.15
C LEU A 259 -13.23 10.30 -4.77
N ILE A 260 -13.07 10.32 -6.10
CA ILE A 260 -12.20 9.38 -6.83
C ILE A 260 -10.74 9.53 -6.38
N CYS A 261 -10.22 10.76 -6.43
CA CYS A 261 -8.82 11.01 -6.10
C CYS A 261 -8.52 10.83 -4.61
N GLY A 262 -9.42 11.31 -3.74
CA GLY A 262 -9.26 11.17 -2.29
C GLY A 262 -9.30 9.72 -1.81
N SER A 263 -10.14 8.89 -2.43
CA SER A 263 -10.20 7.45 -2.14
C SER A 263 -8.91 6.74 -2.56
N ALA A 264 -8.34 7.11 -3.71
CA ALA A 264 -7.06 6.60 -4.19
C ALA A 264 -5.90 7.02 -3.27
N VAL A 265 -5.87 8.30 -2.88
CA VAL A 265 -4.87 8.82 -1.92
C VAL A 265 -4.96 8.10 -0.58
N LEU A 266 -6.17 7.91 -0.05
CA LEU A 266 -6.38 7.20 1.21
C LEU A 266 -5.89 5.73 1.14
N GLY A 267 -6.22 5.03 0.07
CA GLY A 267 -5.77 3.65 -0.15
C GLY A 267 -4.24 3.53 -0.16
N TYR A 268 -3.57 4.43 -0.89
CA TYR A 268 -2.10 4.49 -0.90
C TYR A 268 -1.52 4.81 0.49
N CYS A 269 -2.06 5.82 1.20
CA CYS A 269 -1.57 6.20 2.52
C CYS A 269 -1.64 5.06 3.54
N VAL A 270 -2.67 4.21 3.47
CA VAL A 270 -2.77 3.02 4.33
C VAL A 270 -1.72 1.98 3.94
N GLN A 271 -1.54 1.71 2.65
CA GLN A 271 -0.51 0.78 2.17
C GLN A 271 0.91 1.27 2.50
N ALA A 272 1.17 2.58 2.41
CA ALA A 272 2.46 3.21 2.69
C ALA A 272 2.96 2.99 4.13
N PHE A 273 2.07 2.66 5.06
CA PHE A 273 2.47 2.25 6.41
C PHE A 273 3.26 0.92 6.43
N PHE A 274 3.08 0.09 5.39
CA PHE A 274 3.75 -1.21 5.24
C PHE A 274 4.59 -1.28 3.97
N GLY A 275 4.75 -0.18 3.25
CA GLY A 275 5.40 -0.11 1.96
C GLY A 275 6.54 0.90 1.93
N ILE A 276 7.07 1.07 0.73
CA ILE A 276 8.14 2.02 0.42
C ILE A 276 7.71 2.95 -0.71
N SER A 277 8.18 4.18 -0.64
CA SER A 277 8.03 5.17 -1.71
C SER A 277 9.08 4.92 -2.79
N MET A 278 8.62 4.67 -4.02
CA MET A 278 9.48 4.35 -5.15
C MET A 278 9.00 5.09 -6.41
N CYS A 279 9.94 5.42 -7.29
CA CYS A 279 9.66 6.09 -8.57
C CYS A 279 8.65 5.33 -9.47
N LEU A 280 8.43 4.05 -9.24
CA LEU A 280 7.50 3.21 -9.99
C LEU A 280 6.06 3.28 -9.50
N SER A 281 5.81 3.65 -8.25
CA SER A 281 4.47 3.66 -7.63
C SER A 281 4.04 5.03 -7.14
N THR A 282 4.94 5.78 -6.50
CA THR A 282 4.65 7.09 -5.89
C THR A 282 4.11 8.15 -6.87
N PRO A 283 4.53 8.21 -8.16
CA PRO A 283 3.95 9.17 -9.10
C PRO A 283 2.44 9.06 -9.26
N PHE A 284 1.87 7.84 -9.22
CA PHE A 284 0.41 7.66 -9.31
C PHE A 284 -0.31 8.27 -8.10
N PHE A 285 0.25 8.09 -6.92
CA PHE A 285 -0.25 8.73 -5.71
C PHE A 285 -0.15 10.26 -5.79
N VAL A 286 1.01 10.80 -6.19
CA VAL A 286 1.23 12.25 -6.29
C VAL A 286 0.27 12.89 -7.28
N ILE A 287 0.04 12.25 -8.44
CA ILE A 287 -0.92 12.73 -9.44
C ILE A 287 -2.34 12.74 -8.85
N ALA A 288 -2.78 11.66 -8.21
CA ALA A 288 -4.09 11.60 -7.57
C ALA A 288 -4.22 12.67 -6.47
N TRP A 289 -3.17 12.88 -5.67
CA TRP A 289 -3.14 13.91 -4.65
C TRP A 289 -3.20 15.31 -5.23
N ALA A 290 -2.41 15.61 -6.26
CA ALA A 290 -2.46 16.89 -6.95
C ALA A 290 -3.86 17.17 -7.53
N MET A 291 -4.50 16.17 -8.14
CA MET A 291 -5.87 16.29 -8.66
C MET A 291 -6.91 16.53 -7.55
N LEU A 292 -6.73 15.96 -6.36
CA LEU A 292 -7.58 16.24 -5.19
C LEU A 292 -7.48 17.72 -4.77
N GLU A 293 -6.30 18.33 -4.92
CA GLU A 293 -6.05 19.72 -4.53
C GLU A 293 -6.51 20.73 -5.57
N THR A 294 -6.71 20.35 -6.83
CA THR A 294 -7.14 21.28 -7.89
C THR A 294 -8.49 21.92 -7.54
N ARG A 295 -8.56 23.22 -7.72
CA ARG A 295 -9.82 23.97 -7.72
C ARG A 295 -10.33 23.95 -9.16
N GLU A 296 -11.42 23.25 -9.43
CA GLU A 296 -12.18 23.53 -10.66
C GLU A 296 -12.79 24.92 -10.49
N ASN A 297 -12.34 25.84 -11.33
CA ASN A 297 -12.97 27.15 -11.48
C ASN A 297 -14.34 27.00 -12.13
#